data_959c75a287d51d10909c377e08082cb4
#
_entry.id   959c75a287d51d10909c377e08082cb4
#
_cell.length_a   1.000
_cell.length_b   1.000
_cell.length_c   1.000
_cell.angle_alpha   90.00
_cell.angle_beta   90.00
_cell.angle_gamma   90.00
#
_symmetry.space_group_name_H-M   'P 1'
#
loop_
_entity.id
_entity.type
_entity.pdbx_description
1 polymer ?
#
loop_
_entity_poly.entity_id
_entity_poly.type
_entity_poly.pdbx_seq_one_letter_code
_entity_poly.pdbx_strand_id
1 'polypeptide(L)'
;IYSLGKELYADVPGGLKKIKQMGYTNLELAGYKEGKIGGVDMMEFKKMVDDAGLKITSSHVNPPVREYTKANRSQISEYWKKTADDHAKLGVKYLIQPGQPSTRSTEETAFVCEIFNEAGKIVKAAGIPFGYHNHEMEFAKVNPGSTEAKLGRRVKGDCIYELFLKNTDPSLVFFEMDVYWAVMGQQDPIEWLKKYPNRIKVLHIKDRAILGESGMMNFENIFRQAYANGIKDYFVELEGMPDGRSQ
;
A
#
# COMPACT_ATOMS: atom_id res chain seq x y z
N ILE A 1 -4.25 -8.70 5.62
CA ILE A 1 -3.90 -10.07 6.06
C ILE A 1 -2.39 -10.30 6.17
N TYR A 2 -1.58 -9.33 5.80
CA TYR A 2 -0.12 -9.40 5.92
C TYR A 2 0.33 -9.70 7.37
N SER A 3 -0.27 -9.03 8.35
CA SER A 3 0.02 -9.19 9.79
C SER A 3 -0.19 -10.62 10.34
N LEU A 4 -0.99 -11.43 9.66
CA LEU A 4 -1.31 -12.78 10.12
C LEU A 4 -0.42 -13.85 9.49
N GLY A 5 0.29 -13.51 8.41
CA GLY A 5 1.33 -14.29 7.79
C GLY A 5 1.02 -15.78 7.68
N LYS A 6 1.97 -16.60 8.14
CA LYS A 6 1.89 -18.07 8.04
C LYS A 6 0.73 -18.67 8.85
N GLU A 7 0.29 -18.02 9.93
CA GLU A 7 -0.81 -18.53 10.77
C GLU A 7 -2.13 -18.58 10.00
N LEU A 8 -2.45 -17.51 9.26
CA LEU A 8 -3.64 -17.50 8.42
C LEU A 8 -3.59 -18.59 7.35
N TYR A 9 -2.45 -18.74 6.67
CA TYR A 9 -2.33 -19.71 5.59
C TYR A 9 -2.22 -21.17 6.04
N ALA A 10 -1.95 -21.42 7.32
CA ALA A 10 -2.00 -22.77 7.89
C ALA A 10 -3.43 -23.26 8.11
N ASP A 11 -4.37 -22.36 8.42
CA ASP A 11 -5.79 -22.64 8.59
C ASP A 11 -6.61 -21.41 8.16
N VAL A 12 -6.83 -21.26 6.85
CA VAL A 12 -7.53 -20.08 6.30
C VAL A 12 -8.94 -19.93 6.87
N PRO A 13 -9.82 -20.94 6.89
CA PRO A 13 -11.15 -20.79 7.45
C PRO A 13 -11.17 -20.42 8.94
N GLY A 14 -10.32 -21.04 9.75
CA GLY A 14 -10.19 -20.76 11.17
C GLY A 14 -9.63 -19.36 11.44
N GLY A 15 -8.61 -18.94 10.69
CA GLY A 15 -8.03 -17.60 10.76
C GLY A 15 -9.04 -16.51 10.39
N LEU A 16 -9.77 -16.68 9.28
CA LEU A 16 -10.81 -15.73 8.86
C LEU A 16 -11.94 -15.60 9.89
N LYS A 17 -12.35 -16.71 10.50
CA LYS A 17 -13.33 -16.71 11.59
C LYS A 17 -12.84 -15.92 12.80
N LYS A 18 -11.56 -16.06 13.18
CA LYS A 18 -10.96 -15.27 14.28
C LYS A 18 -10.94 -13.79 13.95
N ILE A 19 -10.55 -13.41 12.73
CA ILE A 19 -10.58 -12.01 12.27
C ILE A 19 -11.98 -11.44 12.41
N LYS A 20 -13.00 -12.17 11.98
CA LYS A 20 -14.40 -11.74 12.12
C LYS A 20 -14.82 -11.59 13.59
N GLN A 21 -14.40 -12.50 14.45
CA GLN A 21 -14.68 -12.43 15.90
C GLN A 21 -14.03 -11.24 16.59
N MET A 22 -12.87 -10.78 16.08
CA MET A 22 -12.19 -9.55 16.53
C MET A 22 -12.93 -8.27 16.11
N GLY A 23 -13.97 -8.36 15.27
CA GLY A 23 -14.79 -7.22 14.84
C GLY A 23 -14.39 -6.63 13.48
N TYR A 24 -13.38 -7.17 12.81
CA TYR A 24 -13.03 -6.73 11.45
C TYR A 24 -14.13 -7.09 10.45
N THR A 25 -14.27 -6.26 9.44
CA THR A 25 -15.28 -6.44 8.37
C THR A 25 -14.66 -6.53 6.99
N ASN A 26 -13.50 -5.91 6.81
CA ASN A 26 -12.82 -5.80 5.53
C ASN A 26 -11.40 -6.32 5.65
N LEU A 27 -10.90 -6.87 4.54
CA LEU A 27 -9.54 -7.35 4.41
C LEU A 27 -8.82 -6.59 3.31
N GLU A 28 -7.55 -6.33 3.55
CA GLU A 28 -6.59 -6.07 2.51
C GLU A 28 -5.76 -7.33 2.28
N LEU A 29 -5.71 -7.78 1.03
CA LEU A 29 -4.95 -8.96 0.64
C LEU A 29 -3.45 -8.65 0.57
N ALA A 30 -2.67 -9.63 0.93
CA ALA A 30 -1.25 -9.73 0.62
C ALA A 30 -0.96 -11.15 0.11
N GLY A 31 0.15 -11.32 -0.62
CA GLY A 31 0.54 -12.66 -1.08
C GLY A 31 -0.20 -13.18 -2.31
N TYR A 32 -0.86 -12.27 -3.08
CA TYR A 32 -1.35 -12.65 -4.40
C TYR A 32 -0.18 -12.98 -5.34
N LYS A 33 -0.28 -14.11 -6.01
CA LYS A 33 0.65 -14.53 -7.05
C LYS A 33 -0.06 -15.41 -8.08
N GLU A 34 -0.13 -14.93 -9.32
CA GLU A 34 -0.61 -15.71 -10.49
C GLU A 34 -1.96 -16.40 -10.28
N GLY A 35 -2.96 -15.70 -9.75
CA GLY A 35 -4.30 -16.22 -9.50
C GLY A 35 -4.46 -16.99 -8.19
N LYS A 36 -3.45 -16.95 -7.31
CA LYS A 36 -3.49 -17.57 -5.98
C LYS A 36 -3.23 -16.55 -4.89
N ILE A 37 -3.79 -16.79 -3.70
CA ILE A 37 -3.57 -16.01 -2.47
C ILE A 37 -3.06 -16.98 -1.41
N GLY A 38 -1.81 -16.80 -0.98
CA GLY A 38 -1.18 -17.74 -0.04
C GLY A 38 -1.12 -19.19 -0.52
N GLY A 39 -1.10 -19.40 -1.84
CA GLY A 39 -1.10 -20.74 -2.45
C GLY A 39 -2.49 -21.32 -2.75
N VAL A 40 -3.57 -20.73 -2.21
CA VAL A 40 -4.96 -21.13 -2.48
C VAL A 40 -5.45 -20.42 -3.76
N ASP A 41 -6.26 -21.08 -4.58
CA ASP A 41 -6.94 -20.44 -5.71
C ASP A 41 -7.69 -19.18 -5.25
N MET A 42 -7.59 -18.11 -6.00
CA MET A 42 -8.12 -16.80 -5.57
C MET A 42 -9.64 -16.81 -5.40
N MET A 43 -10.38 -17.58 -6.21
CA MET A 43 -11.84 -17.65 -6.12
C MET A 43 -12.29 -18.54 -4.97
N GLU A 44 -11.53 -19.61 -4.69
CA GLU A 44 -11.71 -20.41 -3.49
C GLU A 44 -11.43 -19.61 -2.22
N PHE A 45 -10.34 -18.84 -2.20
CA PHE A 45 -10.01 -17.95 -1.10
C PHE A 45 -11.12 -16.88 -0.88
N LYS A 46 -11.61 -16.28 -1.99
CA LYS A 46 -12.74 -15.34 -1.92
C LYS A 46 -13.97 -15.97 -1.31
N LYS A 47 -14.31 -17.21 -1.72
CA LYS A 47 -15.44 -17.92 -1.14
C LYS A 47 -15.27 -18.11 0.38
N MET A 48 -14.08 -18.50 0.85
CA MET A 48 -13.80 -18.62 2.29
C MET A 48 -13.98 -17.29 3.04
N VAL A 49 -13.57 -16.17 2.43
CA VAL A 49 -13.75 -14.83 3.00
C VAL A 49 -15.24 -14.47 3.11
N ASP A 50 -16.01 -14.72 2.03
CA ASP A 50 -17.45 -14.46 1.99
C ASP A 50 -18.20 -15.34 3.02
N ASP A 51 -17.86 -16.63 3.11
CA ASP A 51 -18.43 -17.57 4.09
C ASP A 51 -18.14 -17.15 5.54
N ALA A 52 -16.99 -16.50 5.81
CA ALA A 52 -16.67 -15.93 7.11
C ALA A 52 -17.38 -14.61 7.40
N GLY A 53 -18.15 -14.06 6.45
CA GLY A 53 -18.85 -12.78 6.58
C GLY A 53 -17.90 -11.57 6.53
N LEU A 54 -16.76 -11.72 5.87
CA LEU A 54 -15.77 -10.68 5.60
C LEU A 54 -15.86 -10.22 4.13
N LYS A 55 -15.17 -9.13 3.79
CA LYS A 55 -15.07 -8.61 2.42
C LYS A 55 -13.62 -8.36 2.06
N ILE A 56 -13.22 -8.73 0.85
CA ILE A 56 -11.96 -8.29 0.26
C ILE A 56 -12.18 -6.88 -0.28
N THR A 57 -11.52 -5.88 0.33
CA THR A 57 -11.68 -4.47 -0.05
C THR A 57 -10.48 -3.95 -0.82
N SER A 58 -9.28 -4.37 -0.46
CA SER A 58 -8.02 -3.95 -1.07
C SER A 58 -7.08 -5.11 -1.29
N SER A 59 -6.09 -4.91 -2.14
CA SER A 59 -5.03 -5.89 -2.36
C SER A 59 -3.69 -5.22 -2.62
N HIS A 60 -2.68 -5.63 -1.87
CA HIS A 60 -1.28 -5.27 -2.08
C HIS A 60 -0.62 -6.21 -3.08
N VAL A 61 -0.13 -5.66 -4.17
CA VAL A 61 0.54 -6.40 -5.24
C VAL A 61 1.73 -5.63 -5.81
N ASN A 62 2.76 -6.35 -6.20
CA ASN A 62 3.96 -5.75 -6.80
C ASN A 62 4.29 -6.44 -8.12
N PRO A 63 4.68 -5.68 -9.17
CA PRO A 63 5.36 -6.26 -10.30
C PRO A 63 6.61 -7.05 -9.85
N PRO A 64 6.98 -8.13 -10.55
CA PRO A 64 8.10 -8.99 -10.16
C PRO A 64 9.49 -8.37 -10.47
N VAL A 65 9.55 -7.06 -10.57
CA VAL A 65 10.76 -6.27 -10.84
C VAL A 65 10.83 -5.06 -9.91
N ARG A 66 12.02 -4.75 -9.42
CA ARG A 66 12.24 -3.60 -8.54
C ARG A 66 12.80 -2.38 -9.27
N GLU A 67 13.60 -2.56 -10.31
CA GLU A 67 14.07 -1.47 -11.14
C GLU A 67 13.15 -1.29 -12.35
N TYR A 68 12.59 -0.10 -12.50
CA TYR A 68 11.77 0.25 -13.65
C TYR A 68 12.65 0.86 -14.73
N THR A 69 12.66 0.24 -15.90
CA THR A 69 13.47 0.62 -17.04
C THR A 69 12.64 0.59 -18.32
N LYS A 70 13.11 1.25 -19.36
CA LYS A 70 12.47 1.17 -20.68
C LYS A 70 12.38 -0.28 -21.20
N ALA A 71 13.37 -1.12 -20.85
CA ALA A 71 13.43 -2.51 -21.31
C ALA A 71 12.35 -3.39 -20.71
N ASN A 72 11.93 -3.15 -19.44
CA ASN A 72 10.90 -3.96 -18.78
C ASN A 72 9.52 -3.30 -18.69
N ARG A 73 9.33 -2.14 -19.34
CA ARG A 73 8.07 -1.40 -19.34
C ARG A 73 6.87 -2.25 -19.82
N SER A 74 7.05 -3.01 -20.91
CA SER A 74 6.03 -3.90 -21.42
C SER A 74 5.69 -5.03 -20.44
N GLN A 75 6.70 -5.62 -19.80
CA GLN A 75 6.50 -6.66 -18.78
C GLN A 75 5.67 -6.14 -17.60
N ILE A 76 5.96 -4.92 -17.14
CA ILE A 76 5.19 -4.26 -16.06
C ILE A 76 3.74 -4.03 -16.49
N SER A 77 3.52 -3.55 -17.73
CA SER A 77 2.17 -3.33 -18.27
C SER A 77 1.38 -4.63 -18.38
N GLU A 78 1.97 -5.70 -18.87
CA GLU A 78 1.31 -7.03 -18.93
C GLU A 78 0.99 -7.58 -17.54
N TYR A 79 1.89 -7.40 -16.58
CA TYR A 79 1.62 -7.76 -15.19
C TYR A 79 0.36 -7.03 -14.66
N TRP A 80 0.26 -5.72 -14.87
CA TRP A 80 -0.89 -4.95 -14.40
C TRP A 80 -2.20 -5.33 -15.12
N LYS A 81 -2.17 -5.64 -16.40
CA LYS A 81 -3.36 -6.13 -17.12
C LYS A 81 -3.91 -7.41 -16.49
N LYS A 82 -3.04 -8.43 -16.38
CA LYS A 82 -3.44 -9.72 -15.78
C LYS A 82 -3.90 -9.56 -14.33
N THR A 83 -3.17 -8.80 -13.55
CA THR A 83 -3.47 -8.58 -12.13
C THR A 83 -4.79 -7.82 -11.95
N ALA A 84 -5.05 -6.81 -12.76
CA ALA A 84 -6.32 -6.06 -12.73
C ALA A 84 -7.51 -6.94 -13.10
N ASP A 85 -7.40 -7.79 -14.14
CA ASP A 85 -8.45 -8.72 -14.54
C ASP A 85 -8.79 -9.72 -13.42
N ASP A 86 -7.78 -10.26 -12.74
CA ASP A 86 -7.99 -11.18 -11.64
C ASP A 86 -8.63 -10.47 -10.43
N HIS A 87 -8.20 -9.26 -10.10
CA HIS A 87 -8.75 -8.49 -8.99
C HIS A 87 -10.15 -7.92 -9.28
N ALA A 88 -10.50 -7.70 -10.55
CA ALA A 88 -11.88 -7.38 -10.94
C ALA A 88 -12.83 -8.55 -10.62
N LYS A 89 -12.40 -9.82 -10.83
CA LYS A 89 -13.18 -11.01 -10.45
C LYS A 89 -13.33 -11.13 -8.92
N LEU A 90 -12.30 -10.73 -8.15
CA LEU A 90 -12.36 -10.66 -6.68
C LEU A 90 -13.31 -9.57 -6.19
N GLY A 91 -13.59 -8.56 -7.00
CA GLY A 91 -14.46 -7.43 -6.64
C GLY A 91 -13.81 -6.45 -5.66
N VAL A 92 -12.48 -6.32 -5.69
CA VAL A 92 -11.76 -5.37 -4.82
C VAL A 92 -12.13 -3.93 -5.15
N LYS A 93 -12.14 -3.08 -4.12
CA LYS A 93 -12.35 -1.64 -4.25
C LYS A 93 -11.06 -0.90 -4.62
N TYR A 94 -9.89 -1.44 -4.21
CA TYR A 94 -8.59 -0.84 -4.42
C TYR A 94 -7.56 -1.89 -4.84
N LEU A 95 -6.65 -1.50 -5.73
CA LEU A 95 -5.47 -2.29 -6.08
C LEU A 95 -4.23 -1.40 -5.86
N ILE A 96 -3.37 -1.81 -4.94
CA ILE A 96 -2.32 -0.95 -4.37
C ILE A 96 -0.95 -1.60 -4.54
N GLN A 97 0.02 -0.81 -4.96
CA GLN A 97 1.42 -1.21 -4.99
C GLN A 97 2.12 -0.75 -3.70
N PRO A 98 2.56 -1.68 -2.81
CA PRO A 98 3.29 -1.32 -1.58
C PRO A 98 4.81 -1.28 -1.77
N GLY A 99 5.35 -1.89 -2.82
CA GLY A 99 6.80 -1.97 -3.02
C GLY A 99 7.34 -0.76 -3.75
N GLN A 100 8.30 -0.08 -3.14
CA GLN A 100 9.00 1.03 -3.77
C GLN A 100 9.90 0.54 -4.92
N PRO A 101 9.69 1.01 -6.16
CA PRO A 101 10.66 0.83 -7.22
C PRO A 101 11.94 1.61 -6.91
N SER A 102 13.04 1.27 -7.56
CA SER A 102 14.28 2.03 -7.43
C SER A 102 14.07 3.51 -7.80
N THR A 103 14.43 4.41 -6.90
CA THR A 103 14.24 5.88 -7.00
C THR A 103 15.45 6.57 -6.39
N ARG A 104 16.61 6.44 -7.04
CA ARG A 104 17.91 6.97 -6.58
C ARG A 104 18.13 8.42 -7.00
N SER A 105 17.43 8.86 -8.05
CA SER A 105 17.55 10.22 -8.60
C SER A 105 16.18 10.79 -8.98
N THR A 106 16.17 12.09 -9.29
CA THR A 106 14.97 12.79 -9.76
C THR A 106 14.46 12.18 -11.08
N GLU A 107 15.35 11.78 -11.98
CA GLU A 107 15.02 11.18 -13.28
C GLU A 107 14.40 9.79 -13.13
N GLU A 108 14.98 8.94 -12.26
CA GLU A 108 14.39 7.64 -11.95
C GLU A 108 13.01 7.80 -11.32
N THR A 109 12.85 8.76 -10.39
CA THR A 109 11.57 9.04 -9.76
C THR A 109 10.52 9.52 -10.78
N ALA A 110 10.92 10.37 -11.74
CA ALA A 110 10.05 10.83 -12.81
C ALA A 110 9.59 9.66 -13.69
N PHE A 111 10.51 8.76 -14.07
CA PHE A 111 10.17 7.57 -14.85
C PHE A 111 9.23 6.62 -14.10
N VAL A 112 9.43 6.44 -12.79
CA VAL A 112 8.50 5.67 -11.94
C VAL A 112 7.10 6.29 -11.96
N CYS A 113 6.97 7.62 -11.91
CA CYS A 113 5.68 8.30 -12.03
C CYS A 113 4.98 8.04 -13.37
N GLU A 114 5.74 7.97 -14.48
CA GLU A 114 5.18 7.59 -15.79
C GLU A 114 4.59 6.17 -15.73
N ILE A 115 5.34 5.20 -15.18
CA ILE A 115 4.88 3.82 -15.02
C ILE A 115 3.67 3.72 -14.10
N PHE A 116 3.60 4.49 -13.00
CA PHE A 116 2.43 4.55 -12.15
C PHE A 116 1.19 5.09 -12.88
N ASN A 117 1.34 6.12 -13.71
CA ASN A 117 0.26 6.61 -14.54
C ASN A 117 -0.24 5.57 -15.54
N GLU A 118 0.66 4.76 -16.11
CA GLU A 118 0.28 3.66 -17.01
C GLU A 118 -0.44 2.54 -16.25
N ALA A 119 0.10 2.12 -15.12
CA ALA A 119 -0.57 1.17 -14.24
C ALA A 119 -1.96 1.66 -13.85
N GLY A 120 -2.09 2.94 -13.47
CA GLY A 120 -3.36 3.57 -13.15
C GLY A 120 -4.37 3.54 -14.30
N LYS A 121 -3.93 3.77 -15.55
CA LYS A 121 -4.81 3.64 -16.74
C LYS A 121 -5.28 2.21 -16.94
N ILE A 122 -4.37 1.24 -16.81
CA ILE A 122 -4.67 -0.20 -17.00
C ILE A 122 -5.66 -0.67 -15.94
N VAL A 123 -5.38 -0.40 -14.67
CA VAL A 123 -6.19 -0.85 -13.53
C VAL A 123 -7.57 -0.17 -13.55
N LYS A 124 -7.62 1.13 -13.90
CA LYS A 124 -8.87 1.89 -14.08
C LYS A 124 -9.75 1.33 -15.21
N ALA A 125 -9.14 0.82 -16.28
CA ALA A 125 -9.88 0.18 -17.37
C ALA A 125 -10.60 -1.11 -16.91
N ALA A 126 -10.08 -1.79 -15.88
CA ALA A 126 -10.74 -2.91 -15.22
C ALA A 126 -11.76 -2.47 -14.13
N GLY A 127 -12.02 -1.16 -13.99
CA GLY A 127 -12.97 -0.61 -13.04
C GLY A 127 -12.43 -0.43 -11.62
N ILE A 128 -11.13 -0.56 -11.40
CA ILE A 128 -10.50 -0.48 -10.07
C ILE A 128 -9.60 0.76 -10.01
N PRO A 129 -9.64 1.57 -8.94
CA PRO A 129 -8.64 2.59 -8.67
C PRO A 129 -7.27 1.97 -8.34
N PHE A 130 -6.20 2.55 -8.92
CA PHE A 130 -4.81 2.18 -8.61
C PHE A 130 -4.25 3.10 -7.53
N GLY A 131 -3.61 2.51 -6.52
CA GLY A 131 -2.97 3.23 -5.42
C GLY A 131 -1.51 2.86 -5.20
N TYR A 132 -0.82 3.71 -4.45
CA TYR A 132 0.54 3.49 -3.98
C TYR A 132 0.60 3.62 -2.46
N HIS A 133 1.26 2.68 -1.80
CA HIS A 133 1.49 2.66 -0.35
C HIS A 133 2.96 2.99 -0.02
N ASN A 134 3.20 3.83 0.96
CA ASN A 134 4.54 4.25 1.34
C ASN A 134 5.12 3.45 2.51
N HIS A 135 6.46 3.37 2.49
CA HIS A 135 7.30 3.09 3.66
C HIS A 135 8.12 4.35 4.00
N GLU A 136 9.17 4.19 4.82
CA GLU A 136 9.97 5.33 5.27
C GLU A 136 10.86 5.92 4.17
N MET A 137 11.34 5.09 3.25
CA MET A 137 12.31 5.51 2.22
C MET A 137 11.71 6.40 1.15
N GLU A 138 10.40 6.43 0.97
CA GLU A 138 9.73 7.40 0.10
C GLU A 138 9.88 8.85 0.61
N PHE A 139 10.19 9.03 1.89
CA PHE A 139 10.49 10.36 2.45
C PHE A 139 11.97 10.76 2.33
N ALA A 140 12.80 9.89 1.75
CA ALA A 140 14.17 10.22 1.39
C ALA A 140 14.22 11.31 0.31
N LYS A 141 15.38 11.97 0.20
CA LYS A 141 15.65 13.05 -0.75
C LYS A 141 16.50 12.55 -1.90
N VAL A 142 16.16 13.03 -3.08
CA VAL A 142 16.90 12.79 -4.32
C VAL A 142 17.24 14.11 -5.01
N ASN A 143 18.26 14.08 -5.87
CA ASN A 143 18.66 15.21 -6.69
C ASN A 143 18.86 14.73 -8.14
N PRO A 144 18.93 15.63 -9.12
CA PRO A 144 19.32 15.28 -10.48
C PRO A 144 20.66 14.56 -10.51
N GLY A 145 20.72 13.41 -11.20
CA GLY A 145 21.93 12.61 -11.36
C GLY A 145 22.47 11.94 -10.09
N SER A 146 21.74 11.97 -8.97
CA SER A 146 22.18 11.25 -7.77
C SER A 146 22.09 9.73 -7.96
N THR A 147 22.92 8.99 -7.24
CA THR A 147 22.99 7.52 -7.29
C THR A 147 22.38 6.84 -6.08
N GLU A 148 21.91 7.63 -5.11
CA GLU A 148 21.28 7.16 -3.88
C GLU A 148 20.27 8.17 -3.35
N ALA A 149 19.20 7.68 -2.74
CA ALA A 149 18.27 8.47 -1.95
C ALA A 149 18.74 8.54 -0.50
N LYS A 150 18.62 9.70 0.15
CA LYS A 150 19.07 9.91 1.53
C LYS A 150 17.92 10.38 2.43
N LEU A 151 17.68 9.64 3.50
CA LEU A 151 16.75 10.06 4.54
C LEU A 151 17.43 11.02 5.52
N GLY A 152 16.72 12.07 5.94
CA GLY A 152 17.18 12.99 6.98
C GLY A 152 16.70 14.42 6.81
N ARG A 153 16.40 15.09 7.92
CA ARG A 153 15.89 16.48 7.93
C ARG A 153 16.86 17.49 7.33
N ARG A 154 18.18 17.25 7.43
CA ARG A 154 19.22 18.15 6.91
C ARG A 154 19.66 17.83 5.50
N VAL A 155 19.18 16.72 4.93
CA VAL A 155 19.49 16.35 3.55
C VAL A 155 18.72 17.29 2.62
N LYS A 156 19.44 17.87 1.65
CA LYS A 156 18.84 18.71 0.60
C LYS A 156 18.42 17.84 -0.57
N GLY A 157 17.37 18.25 -1.26
CA GLY A 157 16.83 17.56 -2.42
C GLY A 157 15.31 17.46 -2.36
N ASP A 158 14.73 16.84 -3.38
CA ASP A 158 13.30 16.63 -3.51
C ASP A 158 12.88 15.35 -2.81
N CYS A 159 11.80 15.41 -2.04
CA CYS A 159 11.22 14.26 -1.37
C CYS A 159 10.56 13.33 -2.40
N ILE A 160 10.92 12.06 -2.44
CA ILE A 160 10.38 11.06 -3.39
C ILE A 160 8.86 10.98 -3.28
N TYR A 161 8.31 10.89 -2.07
CA TYR A 161 6.86 10.83 -1.86
C TYR A 161 6.15 12.06 -2.41
N GLU A 162 6.75 13.25 -2.23
CA GLU A 162 6.20 14.49 -2.78
C GLU A 162 6.30 14.51 -4.31
N LEU A 163 7.37 14.00 -4.90
CA LEU A 163 7.50 13.85 -6.35
C LEU A 163 6.42 12.90 -6.89
N PHE A 164 6.15 11.77 -6.23
CA PHE A 164 5.06 10.87 -6.60
C PHE A 164 3.71 11.60 -6.57
N LEU A 165 3.40 12.33 -5.49
CA LEU A 165 2.15 13.07 -5.34
C LEU A 165 1.97 14.16 -6.41
N LYS A 166 3.06 14.85 -6.81
CA LYS A 166 3.02 15.96 -7.77
C LYS A 166 3.04 15.50 -9.23
N ASN A 167 3.77 14.43 -9.55
CA ASN A 167 4.06 14.02 -10.92
C ASN A 167 3.17 12.87 -11.41
N THR A 168 2.29 12.31 -10.56
CA THR A 168 1.29 11.35 -10.99
C THR A 168 -0.07 12.02 -11.19
N ASP A 169 -0.82 11.54 -12.17
CA ASP A 169 -2.16 12.03 -12.47
C ASP A 169 -3.15 11.67 -11.34
N PRO A 170 -3.78 12.66 -10.69
CA PRO A 170 -4.72 12.40 -9.58
C PRO A 170 -5.97 11.63 -9.98
N SER A 171 -6.29 11.57 -11.27
CA SER A 171 -7.40 10.77 -11.80
C SER A 171 -7.05 9.28 -12.00
N LEU A 172 -5.76 8.94 -11.92
CA LEU A 172 -5.21 7.61 -12.18
C LEU A 172 -4.56 6.97 -10.96
N VAL A 173 -3.91 7.78 -10.11
CA VAL A 173 -3.13 7.29 -8.97
C VAL A 173 -3.59 7.99 -7.69
N PHE A 174 -4.01 7.23 -6.70
CA PHE A 174 -4.22 7.71 -5.34
C PHE A 174 -3.12 7.17 -4.40
N PHE A 175 -3.13 7.63 -3.16
CA PHE A 175 -2.15 7.19 -2.17
C PHE A 175 -2.86 6.57 -0.96
N GLU A 176 -2.34 5.43 -0.53
CA GLU A 176 -2.57 4.86 0.79
C GLU A 176 -1.40 5.27 1.67
N MET A 177 -1.66 6.06 2.69
CA MET A 177 -0.61 6.49 3.60
C MET A 177 -0.49 5.53 4.78
N ASP A 178 0.67 4.90 4.92
CA ASP A 178 1.07 4.28 6.17
C ASP A 178 1.58 5.36 7.13
N VAL A 179 0.83 5.54 8.22
CA VAL A 179 1.11 6.64 9.17
C VAL A 179 2.34 6.37 10.03
N TYR A 180 2.65 5.11 10.34
CA TYR A 180 3.84 4.74 11.09
C TYR A 180 5.11 4.92 10.24
N TRP A 181 5.09 4.44 9.01
CA TRP A 181 6.23 4.61 8.11
C TRP A 181 6.48 6.09 7.76
N ALA A 182 5.43 6.92 7.73
CA ALA A 182 5.62 8.37 7.63
C ALA A 182 6.41 8.93 8.82
N VAL A 183 6.09 8.51 10.06
CA VAL A 183 6.84 8.91 11.27
C VAL A 183 8.28 8.37 11.22
N MET A 184 8.49 7.12 10.79
CA MET A 184 9.84 6.56 10.59
C MET A 184 10.62 7.33 9.52
N GLY A 185 9.94 7.81 8.48
CA GLY A 185 10.47 8.74 7.48
C GLY A 185 10.71 10.17 8.01
N GLN A 186 10.60 10.39 9.34
CA GLN A 186 10.79 11.70 10.01
C GLN A 186 9.76 12.75 9.57
N GLN A 187 8.54 12.33 9.23
CA GLN A 187 7.44 13.17 8.80
C GLN A 187 6.28 13.15 9.79
N ASP A 188 5.47 14.19 9.77
CA ASP A 188 4.19 14.24 10.47
C ASP A 188 3.07 13.83 9.48
N PRO A 189 2.40 12.68 9.68
CA PRO A 189 1.32 12.24 8.79
C PRO A 189 0.16 13.25 8.74
N ILE A 190 -0.10 13.98 9.82
CA ILE A 190 -1.17 14.99 9.86
C ILE A 190 -0.89 16.12 8.88
N GLU A 191 0.36 16.59 8.81
CA GLU A 191 0.75 17.65 7.86
C GLU A 191 0.64 17.17 6.40
N TRP A 192 0.95 15.90 6.10
CA TRP A 192 0.76 15.34 4.77
C TRP A 192 -0.73 15.22 4.41
N LEU A 193 -1.57 14.78 5.34
CA LEU A 193 -3.02 14.75 5.15
C LEU A 193 -3.61 16.14 4.88
N LYS A 194 -3.16 17.18 5.59
CA LYS A 194 -3.56 18.57 5.34
C LYS A 194 -3.09 19.06 3.98
N LYS A 195 -1.85 18.75 3.61
CA LYS A 195 -1.22 19.25 2.38
C LYS A 195 -1.81 18.61 1.13
N TYR A 196 -2.23 17.34 1.20
CA TYR A 196 -2.70 16.55 0.07
C TYR A 196 -4.07 15.88 0.30
N PRO A 197 -5.12 16.64 0.67
CA PRO A 197 -6.40 16.08 1.13
C PRO A 197 -7.13 15.24 0.06
N ASN A 198 -6.85 15.50 -1.23
CA ASN A 198 -7.51 14.82 -2.35
C ASN A 198 -6.66 13.70 -2.97
N ARG A 199 -5.42 13.51 -2.51
CA ARG A 199 -4.50 12.51 -3.05
C ARG A 199 -4.41 11.28 -2.15
N ILE A 200 -4.45 11.46 -0.82
CA ILE A 200 -4.43 10.38 0.17
C ILE A 200 -5.88 9.98 0.44
N LYS A 201 -6.24 8.73 0.09
CA LYS A 201 -7.64 8.25 0.16
C LYS A 201 -7.84 7.06 1.09
N VAL A 202 -6.76 6.38 1.46
CA VAL A 202 -6.75 5.21 2.34
C VAL A 202 -5.61 5.37 3.34
N LEU A 203 -5.74 4.82 4.53
CA LEU A 203 -4.69 4.80 5.54
C LEU A 203 -4.33 3.37 5.93
N HIS A 204 -3.04 3.12 6.13
CA HIS A 204 -2.55 2.04 6.98
C HIS A 204 -2.35 2.57 8.39
N ILE A 205 -3.05 1.93 9.33
CA ILE A 205 -2.98 2.23 10.76
C ILE A 205 -2.02 1.24 11.38
N LYS A 206 -0.84 1.71 11.64
CA LYS A 206 0.30 0.92 12.10
C LYS A 206 1.01 1.64 13.24
N ASP A 207 1.65 0.87 14.10
CA ASP A 207 2.55 1.32 15.15
C ASP A 207 3.78 0.41 15.17
N ARG A 208 4.72 0.66 16.06
CA ARG A 208 5.97 -0.09 16.16
C ARG A 208 5.77 -1.61 16.39
N ALA A 209 4.81 -1.97 17.23
CA ALA A 209 4.42 -3.34 17.50
C ALA A 209 2.92 -3.42 17.82
N ILE A 210 2.50 -2.99 19.00
CA ILE A 210 1.10 -2.97 19.44
C ILE A 210 0.55 -1.56 19.24
N LEU A 211 -0.62 -1.45 18.62
CA LEU A 211 -1.24 -0.15 18.33
C LEU A 211 -1.44 0.67 19.62
N GLY A 212 -0.96 1.91 19.60
CA GLY A 212 -1.12 2.89 20.68
C GLY A 212 -0.14 2.73 21.83
N GLU A 213 0.71 1.69 21.86
CA GLU A 213 1.64 1.46 22.97
C GLU A 213 3.00 2.14 22.79
N SER A 214 3.41 2.48 21.57
CA SER A 214 4.73 3.11 21.33
C SER A 214 4.82 4.54 21.88
N GLY A 215 3.68 5.22 22.04
CA GLY A 215 3.64 6.64 22.37
C GLY A 215 4.07 7.57 21.22
N MET A 216 4.41 7.02 20.05
CA MET A 216 4.89 7.79 18.89
C MET A 216 3.74 8.29 18.00
N MET A 217 2.59 7.60 18.03
CA MET A 217 1.51 7.81 17.08
C MET A 217 0.38 8.62 17.71
N ASN A 218 0.05 9.76 17.12
CA ASN A 218 -1.08 10.59 17.53
C ASN A 218 -2.34 10.16 16.76
N PHE A 219 -2.83 8.93 17.00
CA PHE A 219 -3.96 8.37 16.28
C PHE A 219 -5.22 9.23 16.36
N GLU A 220 -5.51 9.87 17.50
CA GLU A 220 -6.68 10.75 17.63
C GLU A 220 -6.67 11.87 16.58
N ASN A 221 -5.57 12.61 16.48
CA ASN A 221 -5.47 13.70 15.52
C ASN A 221 -5.29 13.22 14.07
N ILE A 222 -4.66 12.05 13.86
CA ILE A 222 -4.58 11.42 12.53
C ILE A 222 -5.99 11.10 12.03
N PHE A 223 -6.83 10.42 12.83
CA PHE A 223 -8.22 10.12 12.45
C PHE A 223 -9.08 11.36 12.31
N ARG A 224 -8.91 12.35 13.18
CA ARG A 224 -9.61 13.64 13.07
C ARG A 224 -9.35 14.31 11.72
N GLN A 225 -8.08 14.36 11.29
CA GLN A 225 -7.72 14.93 10.00
C GLN A 225 -8.18 14.04 8.84
N ALA A 226 -8.06 12.73 8.95
CA ALA A 226 -8.53 11.79 7.94
C ALA A 226 -10.03 11.94 7.67
N TYR A 227 -10.84 12.01 8.71
CA TYR A 227 -12.29 12.21 8.59
C TYR A 227 -12.63 13.60 8.02
N ALA A 228 -11.89 14.64 8.40
CA ALA A 228 -12.04 15.97 7.80
C ALA A 228 -11.76 15.97 6.28
N ASN A 229 -10.85 15.12 5.83
CA ASN A 229 -10.55 14.89 4.40
C ASN A 229 -11.56 13.95 3.70
N GLY A 230 -12.51 13.35 4.44
CA GLY A 230 -13.47 12.39 3.91
C GLY A 230 -12.92 10.97 3.72
N ILE A 231 -11.78 10.63 4.29
CA ILE A 231 -11.21 9.27 4.28
C ILE A 231 -12.10 8.37 5.15
N LYS A 232 -12.51 7.23 4.60
CA LYS A 232 -13.40 6.26 5.27
C LYS A 232 -12.81 4.86 5.38
N ASP A 233 -11.80 4.56 4.56
CA ASP A 233 -11.18 3.25 4.49
C ASP A 233 -9.79 3.32 5.11
N TYR A 234 -9.54 2.41 6.03
CA TYR A 234 -8.23 2.21 6.66
C TYR A 234 -8.05 0.74 7.02
N PHE A 235 -6.81 0.29 6.97
CA PHE A 235 -6.42 -1.07 7.32
C PHE A 235 -5.44 -1.05 8.48
N VAL A 236 -5.62 -1.99 9.39
CA VAL A 236 -4.72 -2.19 10.53
C VAL A 236 -3.64 -3.17 10.11
N GLU A 237 -2.39 -2.77 10.30
CA GLU A 237 -1.23 -3.65 10.10
C GLU A 237 -0.34 -3.66 11.34
N LEU A 238 0.09 -4.85 11.73
CA LEU A 238 1.04 -5.09 12.81
C LEU A 238 2.21 -5.92 12.28
N GLU A 239 3.41 -5.54 12.67
CA GLU A 239 4.65 -6.27 12.36
C GLU A 239 5.51 -6.41 13.62
N GLY A 240 6.31 -7.47 13.69
CA GLY A 240 7.31 -7.60 14.74
C GLY A 240 6.76 -7.75 16.15
N MET A 241 5.80 -8.63 16.35
CA MET A 241 5.22 -8.90 17.69
C MET A 241 6.32 -9.22 18.70
N PRO A 242 6.28 -8.60 19.91
CA PRO A 242 7.36 -8.68 20.90
C PRO A 242 7.65 -10.09 21.44
N ASP A 243 6.71 -11.00 21.32
CA ASP A 243 6.78 -12.37 21.86
C ASP A 243 7.13 -13.43 20.81
N GLY A 244 7.57 -13.00 19.62
CA GLY A 244 7.97 -13.91 18.53
C GLY A 244 6.83 -14.66 17.89
N ARG A 245 5.55 -14.31 18.20
CA ARG A 245 4.40 -14.79 17.46
C ARG A 245 4.48 -14.29 16.01
N SER A 246 4.09 -15.12 15.06
CA SER A 246 4.03 -14.72 13.65
C SER A 246 3.09 -13.54 13.47
N GLN A 247 3.48 -12.67 12.57
CA GLN A 247 2.68 -11.55 12.11
C GLN A 247 1.42 -12.02 11.42
#